data_83642f0f92919c7c3b2900ac5447a3f6
#
_entry.id   83642f0f92919c7c3b2900ac5447a3f6
#
_cell.length_a   1.000
_cell.length_b   1.000
_cell.length_c   1.000
_cell.angle_alpha   90.00
_cell.angle_beta   90.00
_cell.angle_gamma   90.00
#
_symmetry.space_group_name_H-M   'P 1'
#
loop_
_entity.id
_entity.type
_entity.pdbx_description
1 polymer ?
#
loop_
_entity_poly.entity_id
_entity_poly.type
_entity_poly.pdbx_seq_one_letter_code
_entity_poly.pdbx_strand_id
1 'polypeptide(L)'
;MSKKETLWDIAVIGGGASGMMAAITAARTGKTVVLIEHKDQLGKKILATGNGKCNFTNSEMIPEAFRGDQNLFHSIYKQFDRDNTLSFFHEIGVLPKCRKGYYYPASEQALSIQKALEMELTNLGVTIMTGCVPDRIQKADSLKGYLITGAKLDIPAKKVIIATGLLASPNSGSDGSFIPVIKNLGHHFTPVVPALCGFETSGYNPKSAAGVRFEGTVSLFIDHVLVASDRGEIQFTEYGISGIPVFQISRYASVALYEKKQVEAVIDLFPSLSTEELALELKNRFYRPSRYRRNYMQIFNGLLNQKLTACLCEYCGFIPEQKPKEEQYPDAIRVLKDAIKGFRITLTKPRSFEYAQIACGGVRSDEINPGSLESRLWPGIYFSGELLDVDGICGGYNLQWAWSSGYAAGLHASRQIEEEKS
;
A
#
# COMPACT_ATOMS: atom_id res chain seq x y z
N MET A 1 -40.65 18.78 -21.85
CA MET A 1 -40.08 19.54 -20.71
C MET A 1 -38.64 19.06 -20.53
N SER A 2 -37.63 19.83 -20.93
CA SER A 2 -36.24 19.51 -20.67
C SER A 2 -36.05 19.44 -19.15
N LYS A 3 -35.61 18.32 -18.60
CA LYS A 3 -35.12 18.24 -17.23
C LYS A 3 -34.03 19.30 -17.13
N LYS A 4 -34.24 20.34 -16.29
CA LYS A 4 -33.18 21.27 -15.94
C LYS A 4 -32.08 20.44 -15.33
N GLU A 5 -30.97 20.22 -16.04
CA GLU A 5 -29.82 19.48 -15.53
C GLU A 5 -29.30 20.26 -14.32
N THR A 6 -29.20 19.57 -13.19
CA THR A 6 -28.72 20.18 -11.93
C THR A 6 -27.22 20.44 -12.07
N LEU A 7 -26.81 21.68 -12.13
CA LEU A 7 -25.39 22.05 -12.07
C LEU A 7 -24.88 21.85 -10.65
N TRP A 8 -24.02 20.86 -10.47
CA TRP A 8 -23.37 20.59 -9.20
C TRP A 8 -22.24 21.58 -8.92
N ASP A 9 -22.05 21.95 -7.67
CA ASP A 9 -20.87 22.72 -7.29
C ASP A 9 -19.61 21.85 -7.45
N ILE A 10 -19.66 20.61 -6.96
CA ILE A 10 -18.53 19.68 -7.00
C ILE A 10 -19.00 18.29 -7.39
N ALA A 11 -18.33 17.70 -8.38
CA ALA A 11 -18.43 16.26 -8.69
C ALA A 11 -17.17 15.54 -8.20
N VAL A 12 -17.34 14.48 -7.41
CA VAL A 12 -16.27 13.61 -6.95
C VAL A 12 -16.36 12.27 -7.70
N ILE A 13 -15.28 11.88 -8.37
CA ILE A 13 -15.20 10.64 -9.13
C ILE A 13 -14.36 9.63 -8.34
N GLY A 14 -14.99 8.54 -7.90
CA GLY A 14 -14.40 7.50 -7.04
C GLY A 14 -14.90 7.59 -5.60
N GLY A 15 -15.63 6.57 -5.14
CA GLY A 15 -16.21 6.47 -3.80
C GLY A 15 -15.32 5.69 -2.81
N GLY A 16 -13.99 5.75 -3.00
CA GLY A 16 -13.00 5.22 -2.06
C GLY A 16 -12.79 6.12 -0.84
N ALA A 17 -11.78 5.81 -0.04
CA ALA A 17 -11.45 6.55 1.19
C ALA A 17 -11.28 8.06 0.95
N SER A 18 -10.42 8.44 0.00
CA SER A 18 -10.16 9.85 -0.30
C SER A 18 -11.36 10.57 -0.93
N GLY A 19 -12.12 9.88 -1.81
CA GLY A 19 -13.29 10.47 -2.44
C GLY A 19 -14.43 10.72 -1.46
N MET A 20 -14.71 9.78 -0.55
CA MET A 20 -15.70 10.00 0.51
C MET A 20 -15.30 11.17 1.43
N MET A 21 -14.02 11.24 1.83
CA MET A 21 -13.51 12.37 2.63
C MET A 21 -13.64 13.70 1.88
N ALA A 22 -13.30 13.73 0.58
CA ALA A 22 -13.42 14.93 -0.24
C ALA A 22 -14.89 15.41 -0.37
N ALA A 23 -15.80 14.46 -0.61
CA ALA A 23 -17.24 14.77 -0.71
C ALA A 23 -17.81 15.28 0.61
N ILE A 24 -17.47 14.65 1.74
CA ILE A 24 -17.88 15.10 3.09
C ILE A 24 -17.36 16.51 3.35
N THR A 25 -16.05 16.73 3.11
CA THR A 25 -15.42 18.03 3.36
C THR A 25 -16.08 19.12 2.53
N ALA A 26 -16.31 18.88 1.26
CA ALA A 26 -16.99 19.83 0.38
C ALA A 26 -18.43 20.10 0.82
N ALA A 27 -19.21 19.08 1.16
CA ALA A 27 -20.59 19.23 1.59
C ALA A 27 -20.71 19.99 2.93
N ARG A 28 -19.77 19.78 3.86
CA ARG A 28 -19.70 20.53 5.13
C ARG A 28 -19.50 22.04 4.94
N THR A 29 -19.00 22.48 3.79
CA THR A 29 -18.92 23.92 3.43
C THR A 29 -20.20 24.45 2.74
N GLY A 30 -21.26 23.66 2.70
CA GLY A 30 -22.54 24.03 2.08
C GLY A 30 -22.57 23.93 0.55
N LYS A 31 -21.63 23.21 -0.08
CA LYS A 31 -21.63 22.96 -1.54
C LYS A 31 -22.56 21.80 -1.89
N THR A 32 -23.19 21.89 -3.06
CA THR A 32 -23.92 20.75 -3.64
C THR A 32 -22.93 19.78 -4.25
N VAL A 33 -22.95 18.52 -3.76
CA VAL A 33 -21.94 17.51 -4.13
C VAL A 33 -22.61 16.27 -4.73
N VAL A 34 -22.07 15.77 -5.84
CA VAL A 34 -22.36 14.45 -6.37
C VAL A 34 -21.11 13.57 -6.28
N LEU A 35 -21.25 12.37 -5.72
CA LEU A 35 -20.21 11.34 -5.61
C LEU A 35 -20.54 10.19 -6.57
N ILE A 36 -19.65 9.95 -7.52
CA ILE A 36 -19.82 8.98 -8.60
C ILE A 36 -18.89 7.79 -8.33
N GLU A 37 -19.44 6.58 -8.25
CA GLU A 37 -18.70 5.34 -8.01
C GLU A 37 -19.09 4.28 -9.05
N HIS A 38 -18.09 3.62 -9.64
CA HIS A 38 -18.34 2.61 -10.68
C HIS A 38 -18.75 1.24 -10.12
N LYS A 39 -18.41 0.94 -8.87
CA LYS A 39 -18.90 -0.26 -8.17
C LYS A 39 -20.32 -0.03 -7.63
N ASP A 40 -20.93 -1.09 -7.14
CA ASP A 40 -22.28 -1.13 -6.54
C ASP A 40 -22.34 -0.52 -5.12
N GLN A 41 -21.18 -0.32 -4.46
CA GLN A 41 -21.07 0.27 -3.13
C GLN A 41 -19.80 1.09 -2.96
N LEU A 42 -19.85 2.05 -2.03
CA LEU A 42 -18.70 2.87 -1.64
C LEU A 42 -17.71 2.07 -0.77
N GLY A 43 -16.46 2.50 -0.74
CA GLY A 43 -15.46 2.06 0.24
C GLY A 43 -15.06 0.59 0.20
N LYS A 44 -15.27 -0.14 -0.91
CA LYS A 44 -14.93 -1.57 -1.00
C LYS A 44 -13.50 -1.90 -0.56
N LYS A 45 -12.52 -1.08 -0.95
CA LYS A 45 -11.11 -1.29 -0.58
C LYS A 45 -10.90 -1.12 0.93
N ILE A 46 -11.66 -0.24 1.60
CA ILE A 46 -11.58 -0.06 3.07
C ILE A 46 -11.87 -1.36 3.80
N LEU A 47 -12.86 -2.13 3.34
CA LEU A 47 -13.28 -3.39 3.99
C LEU A 47 -12.17 -4.44 4.04
N ALA A 48 -11.23 -4.41 3.10
CA ALA A 48 -10.10 -5.35 3.06
C ALA A 48 -8.90 -4.89 3.90
N THR A 49 -8.87 -3.62 4.34
CA THR A 49 -7.72 -3.06 5.06
C THR A 49 -7.59 -3.62 6.48
N GLY A 50 -6.35 -3.77 6.95
CA GLY A 50 -6.05 -4.25 8.30
C GLY A 50 -6.67 -5.63 8.60
N ASN A 51 -6.72 -6.54 7.63
CA ASN A 51 -7.40 -7.85 7.73
C ASN A 51 -8.87 -7.71 8.15
N GLY A 52 -9.60 -6.77 7.56
CA GLY A 52 -11.01 -6.51 7.85
C GLY A 52 -11.27 -5.64 9.10
N LYS A 53 -10.20 -5.11 9.73
CA LYS A 53 -10.33 -4.26 10.93
C LYS A 53 -10.16 -2.76 10.65
N CYS A 54 -9.64 -2.39 9.49
CA CYS A 54 -9.29 -1.04 9.08
C CYS A 54 -8.31 -0.33 10.03
N ASN A 55 -7.02 -0.51 9.80
CA ASN A 55 -6.00 0.33 10.42
C ASN A 55 -6.01 1.69 9.72
N PHE A 56 -6.73 2.67 10.28
CA PHE A 56 -7.05 3.91 9.56
C PHE A 56 -6.06 5.06 9.79
N THR A 57 -5.18 4.97 10.79
CA THR A 57 -4.04 5.89 11.02
C THR A 57 -3.03 5.27 11.99
N ASN A 58 -1.94 5.98 12.30
CA ASN A 58 -0.88 5.51 13.19
C ASN A 58 -0.51 6.58 14.23
N SER A 59 0.05 6.19 15.38
CA SER A 59 0.55 7.13 16.38
C SER A 59 1.84 7.82 15.95
N GLU A 60 2.64 7.17 15.11
CA GLU A 60 3.93 7.68 14.61
C GLU A 60 3.79 8.08 13.13
N MET A 61 3.27 9.28 12.85
CA MET A 61 3.17 9.83 11.51
C MET A 61 4.43 10.63 11.17
N ILE A 62 5.53 9.91 10.99
CA ILE A 62 6.81 10.51 10.61
C ILE A 62 6.96 10.60 9.08
N PRO A 63 7.62 11.65 8.56
CA PRO A 63 7.80 11.82 7.11
C PRO A 63 8.48 10.64 6.43
N GLU A 64 9.42 10.01 7.10
CA GLU A 64 10.20 8.85 6.61
C GLU A 64 9.33 7.62 6.36
N ALA A 65 8.13 7.58 6.93
CA ALA A 65 7.14 6.52 6.66
C ALA A 65 6.41 6.71 5.32
N PHE A 66 6.54 7.89 4.71
CA PHE A 66 5.97 8.18 3.40
C PHE A 66 7.05 8.26 2.32
N ARG A 67 6.68 7.93 1.12
CA ARG A 67 7.54 7.85 -0.06
C ARG A 67 6.87 8.57 -1.23
N GLY A 68 7.61 8.79 -2.32
CA GLY A 68 7.16 9.62 -3.42
C GLY A 68 7.48 11.09 -3.19
N ASP A 69 6.57 11.98 -3.53
CA ASP A 69 6.80 13.43 -3.39
C ASP A 69 6.60 13.91 -1.95
N GLN A 70 7.73 14.15 -1.27
CA GLN A 70 7.74 14.62 0.12
C GLN A 70 7.20 16.05 0.28
N ASN A 71 7.40 16.93 -0.71
CA ASN A 71 6.87 18.29 -0.65
C ASN A 71 5.34 18.29 -0.72
N LEU A 72 4.79 17.45 -1.61
CA LEU A 72 3.37 17.23 -1.72
C LEU A 72 2.80 16.67 -0.42
N PHE A 73 3.43 15.61 0.12
CA PHE A 73 3.03 15.03 1.39
C PHE A 73 2.99 16.07 2.51
N HIS A 74 4.10 16.78 2.76
CA HIS A 74 4.19 17.78 3.82
C HIS A 74 3.17 18.90 3.69
N SER A 75 2.95 19.39 2.46
CA SER A 75 2.02 20.48 2.19
C SER A 75 0.57 20.12 2.51
N ILE A 76 0.22 18.86 2.31
CA ILE A 76 -1.14 18.36 2.49
C ILE A 76 -1.35 17.83 3.91
N TYR A 77 -0.41 17.04 4.44
CA TYR A 77 -0.55 16.44 5.76
C TYR A 77 -0.73 17.49 6.88
N LYS A 78 -0.04 18.64 6.81
CA LYS A 78 -0.21 19.74 7.77
C LYS A 78 -1.61 20.36 7.79
N GLN A 79 -2.43 20.14 6.74
CA GLN A 79 -3.80 20.66 6.67
C GLN A 79 -4.80 19.72 7.33
N PHE A 80 -4.51 18.43 7.34
CA PHE A 80 -5.34 17.41 7.96
C PHE A 80 -4.46 16.26 8.42
N ASP A 81 -3.94 16.37 9.62
CA ASP A 81 -3.01 15.44 10.22
C ASP A 81 -3.71 14.25 10.92
N ARG A 82 -2.94 13.48 11.67
CA ARG A 82 -3.43 12.38 12.49
C ARG A 82 -4.47 12.83 13.51
N ASP A 83 -4.25 13.93 14.20
CA ASP A 83 -5.13 14.37 15.28
C ASP A 83 -6.45 14.89 14.70
N ASN A 84 -6.41 15.55 13.54
CA ASN A 84 -7.59 15.90 12.78
C ASN A 84 -8.35 14.64 12.32
N THR A 85 -7.62 13.61 11.87
CA THR A 85 -8.22 12.33 11.49
C THR A 85 -8.93 11.66 12.66
N LEU A 86 -8.29 11.58 13.82
CA LEU A 86 -8.89 10.99 15.03
C LEU A 86 -10.14 11.77 15.47
N SER A 87 -10.06 13.10 15.46
CA SER A 87 -11.18 13.99 15.80
C SER A 87 -12.34 13.82 14.83
N PHE A 88 -12.07 13.81 13.53
CA PHE A 88 -13.09 13.60 12.49
C PHE A 88 -13.81 12.26 12.66
N PHE A 89 -13.09 11.16 12.81
CA PHE A 89 -13.72 9.85 12.98
C PHE A 89 -14.50 9.75 14.29
N HIS A 90 -14.00 10.35 15.37
CA HIS A 90 -14.75 10.42 16.63
C HIS A 90 -16.05 11.21 16.47
N GLU A 91 -16.02 12.33 15.78
CA GLU A 91 -17.20 13.18 15.49
C GLU A 91 -18.29 12.41 14.71
N ILE A 92 -17.91 11.61 13.72
CA ILE A 92 -18.86 10.81 12.95
C ILE A 92 -19.20 9.44 13.62
N GLY A 93 -18.90 9.30 14.91
CA GLY A 93 -19.33 8.17 15.74
C GLY A 93 -18.40 6.96 15.77
N VAL A 94 -17.15 7.09 15.29
CA VAL A 94 -16.14 6.03 15.38
C VAL A 94 -15.22 6.30 16.57
N LEU A 95 -15.25 5.46 17.60
CA LEU A 95 -14.31 5.51 18.71
C LEU A 95 -12.95 4.91 18.29
N PRO A 96 -11.85 5.71 18.27
CA PRO A 96 -10.52 5.20 17.96
C PRO A 96 -9.95 4.32 19.08
N LYS A 97 -9.34 3.19 18.72
CA LYS A 97 -8.62 2.29 19.61
C LYS A 97 -7.19 2.10 19.14
N CYS A 98 -6.22 2.56 19.93
CA CYS A 98 -4.80 2.37 19.66
C CYS A 98 -4.31 1.01 20.18
N ARG A 99 -3.58 0.27 19.33
CA ARG A 99 -2.89 -0.96 19.69
C ARG A 99 -1.51 -1.00 19.05
N LYS A 100 -0.47 -0.90 19.85
CA LYS A 100 0.94 -0.89 19.39
C LYS A 100 1.19 0.19 18.31
N GLY A 101 0.64 1.38 18.49
CA GLY A 101 0.77 2.48 17.53
C GLY A 101 -0.27 2.49 16.40
N TYR A 102 -0.93 1.39 16.11
CA TYR A 102 -1.95 1.29 15.07
C TYR A 102 -3.33 1.68 15.58
N TYR A 103 -4.05 2.55 14.87
CA TYR A 103 -5.40 2.94 15.23
C TYR A 103 -6.45 2.16 14.41
N TYR A 104 -7.39 1.57 15.13
CA TYR A 104 -8.53 0.84 14.61
C TYR A 104 -9.84 1.43 15.17
N PRO A 105 -11.00 1.23 14.53
CA PRO A 105 -12.27 1.44 15.24
C PRO A 105 -12.36 0.49 16.45
N ALA A 106 -12.96 0.94 17.54
CA ALA A 106 -13.09 0.11 18.76
C ALA A 106 -13.85 -1.21 18.51
N SER A 107 -14.73 -1.23 17.50
CA SER A 107 -15.43 -2.43 17.02
C SER A 107 -14.51 -3.47 16.35
N GLU A 108 -13.28 -3.09 16.00
CA GLU A 108 -12.33 -3.88 15.19
C GLU A 108 -12.94 -4.39 13.86
N GLN A 109 -13.85 -3.62 13.27
CA GLN A 109 -14.51 -3.93 12.00
C GLN A 109 -14.34 -2.77 11.01
N ALA A 110 -13.76 -3.05 9.85
CA ALA A 110 -13.62 -2.08 8.75
C ALA A 110 -14.99 -1.53 8.27
N LEU A 111 -16.05 -2.35 8.40
CA LEU A 111 -17.41 -1.95 8.09
C LEU A 111 -17.87 -0.74 8.91
N SER A 112 -17.41 -0.58 10.15
CA SER A 112 -17.77 0.58 10.99
C SER A 112 -17.26 1.89 10.40
N ILE A 113 -16.05 1.89 9.85
CA ILE A 113 -15.48 3.06 9.16
C ILE A 113 -16.27 3.39 7.89
N GLN A 114 -16.56 2.39 7.04
CA GLN A 114 -17.33 2.57 5.82
C GLN A 114 -18.73 3.13 6.14
N LYS A 115 -19.43 2.52 7.08
CA LYS A 115 -20.79 2.94 7.44
C LYS A 115 -20.85 4.33 8.06
N ALA A 116 -19.88 4.70 8.89
CA ALA A 116 -19.82 6.05 9.45
C ALA A 116 -19.65 7.11 8.33
N LEU A 117 -18.79 6.84 7.36
CA LEU A 117 -18.62 7.73 6.20
C LEU A 117 -19.88 7.78 5.32
N GLU A 118 -20.54 6.65 5.03
CA GLU A 118 -21.80 6.61 4.27
C GLU A 118 -22.93 7.36 4.97
N MET A 119 -23.03 7.21 6.30
CA MET A 119 -24.02 7.95 7.09
C MET A 119 -23.78 9.45 7.05
N GLU A 120 -22.54 9.88 7.19
CA GLU A 120 -22.18 11.30 7.14
C GLU A 120 -22.47 11.91 5.75
N LEU A 121 -22.12 11.21 4.65
CA LEU A 121 -22.49 11.62 3.29
C LEU A 121 -24.00 11.81 3.12
N THR A 122 -24.78 10.87 3.66
CA THR A 122 -26.25 10.94 3.61
C THR A 122 -26.80 12.09 4.43
N ASN A 123 -26.29 12.31 5.64
CA ASN A 123 -26.71 13.41 6.54
C ASN A 123 -26.43 14.78 5.92
N LEU A 124 -25.33 14.90 5.16
CA LEU A 124 -24.95 16.12 4.46
C LEU A 124 -25.67 16.33 3.12
N GLY A 125 -26.54 15.39 2.72
CA GLY A 125 -27.29 15.49 1.46
C GLY A 125 -26.46 15.29 0.20
N VAL A 126 -25.30 14.58 0.30
CA VAL A 126 -24.49 14.25 -0.87
C VAL A 126 -25.26 13.27 -1.76
N THR A 127 -25.38 13.59 -3.05
CA THR A 127 -25.97 12.66 -4.02
C THR A 127 -24.96 11.58 -4.39
N ILE A 128 -25.28 10.33 -4.10
CA ILE A 128 -24.43 9.16 -4.37
C ILE A 128 -24.96 8.43 -5.60
N MET A 129 -24.08 8.23 -6.59
CA MET A 129 -24.37 7.52 -7.83
C MET A 129 -23.42 6.32 -7.94
N THR A 130 -23.91 5.13 -7.65
CA THR A 130 -23.17 3.85 -7.79
C THR A 130 -23.46 3.16 -9.13
N GLY A 131 -22.57 2.26 -9.55
CA GLY A 131 -22.69 1.56 -10.83
C GLY A 131 -22.52 2.50 -12.05
N CYS A 132 -21.93 3.67 -11.85
CA CYS A 132 -21.75 4.72 -12.85
C CYS A 132 -20.29 4.81 -13.28
N VAL A 133 -20.02 4.65 -14.58
CA VAL A 133 -18.68 4.67 -15.16
C VAL A 133 -18.49 5.92 -16.01
N PRO A 134 -17.87 6.98 -15.48
CA PRO A 134 -17.48 8.12 -16.30
C PRO A 134 -16.34 7.71 -17.25
N ASP A 135 -16.39 8.20 -18.49
CA ASP A 135 -15.37 7.92 -19.51
C ASP A 135 -14.72 9.17 -20.12
N ARG A 136 -15.26 10.37 -19.77
CA ARG A 136 -14.76 11.64 -20.30
C ARG A 136 -15.05 12.79 -19.34
N ILE A 137 -14.14 13.77 -19.34
CA ILE A 137 -14.32 15.09 -18.74
C ILE A 137 -14.04 16.14 -19.82
N GLN A 138 -14.95 17.11 -19.98
CA GLN A 138 -14.83 18.16 -20.98
C GLN A 138 -15.11 19.52 -20.33
N LYS A 139 -14.42 20.58 -20.80
CA LYS A 139 -14.82 21.95 -20.44
C LYS A 139 -16.20 22.23 -20.99
N ALA A 140 -17.01 22.91 -20.19
CA ALA A 140 -18.35 23.37 -20.54
C ALA A 140 -18.41 24.88 -20.27
N ASP A 141 -17.95 25.66 -21.24
CA ASP A 141 -17.79 27.13 -21.08
C ASP A 141 -19.10 27.83 -20.73
N SER A 142 -20.22 27.33 -21.29
CA SER A 142 -21.57 27.82 -20.99
C SER A 142 -21.95 27.62 -19.50
N LEU A 143 -21.35 26.68 -18.82
CA LEU A 143 -21.59 26.33 -17.42
C LEU A 143 -20.50 26.90 -16.48
N LYS A 144 -19.44 27.51 -17.04
CA LYS A 144 -18.23 27.90 -16.32
C LYS A 144 -17.68 26.74 -15.48
N GLY A 145 -17.58 25.54 -16.07
CA GLY A 145 -17.20 24.32 -15.39
C GLY A 145 -16.91 23.15 -16.35
N TYR A 146 -17.34 21.99 -15.96
CA TYR A 146 -17.07 20.73 -16.63
C TYR A 146 -18.33 19.92 -16.86
N LEU A 147 -18.34 19.13 -17.92
CA LEU A 147 -19.30 18.07 -18.16
C LEU A 147 -18.57 16.73 -18.04
N ILE A 148 -19.02 15.88 -17.10
CA ILE A 148 -18.55 14.51 -16.91
C ILE A 148 -19.55 13.60 -17.60
N THR A 149 -19.07 12.83 -18.59
CA THR A 149 -19.94 11.96 -19.40
C THR A 149 -19.54 10.50 -19.27
N GLY A 150 -20.49 9.62 -19.61
CA GLY A 150 -20.33 8.16 -19.64
C GLY A 150 -21.58 7.51 -20.24
N ALA A 151 -21.65 6.19 -20.35
CA ALA A 151 -22.73 5.44 -21.04
C ALA A 151 -24.13 5.71 -20.50
N LYS A 152 -24.54 6.56 -19.80
CA LYS A 152 -25.84 7.02 -19.27
C LYS A 152 -25.63 8.11 -18.21
N LEU A 153 -24.55 8.84 -18.38
CA LEU A 153 -24.11 9.81 -17.39
C LEU A 153 -23.80 11.14 -18.07
N ASP A 154 -24.51 12.19 -17.67
CA ASP A 154 -24.23 13.57 -18.04
C ASP A 154 -24.31 14.42 -16.77
N ILE A 155 -23.15 14.75 -16.20
CA ILE A 155 -23.04 15.44 -14.91
C ILE A 155 -22.33 16.76 -15.12
N PRO A 156 -23.05 17.89 -15.17
CA PRO A 156 -22.45 19.22 -15.18
C PRO A 156 -22.01 19.61 -13.76
N ALA A 157 -20.74 20.02 -13.59
CA ALA A 157 -20.18 20.46 -12.33
C ALA A 157 -19.22 21.63 -12.51
N LYS A 158 -19.16 22.53 -11.51
CA LYS A 158 -18.20 23.64 -11.53
C LYS A 158 -16.78 23.17 -11.28
N LYS A 159 -16.59 22.23 -10.36
CA LYS A 159 -15.30 21.64 -10.00
C LYS A 159 -15.39 20.12 -10.00
N VAL A 160 -14.25 19.46 -10.27
CA VAL A 160 -14.17 18.00 -10.31
C VAL A 160 -13.03 17.52 -9.41
N ILE A 161 -13.29 16.53 -8.56
CA ILE A 161 -12.27 15.86 -7.76
C ILE A 161 -12.14 14.42 -8.25
N ILE A 162 -10.93 14.04 -8.70
CA ILE A 162 -10.63 12.70 -9.18
C ILE A 162 -9.98 11.90 -8.05
N ALA A 163 -10.66 10.86 -7.57
CA ALA A 163 -10.30 10.05 -6.40
C ALA A 163 -10.39 8.54 -6.70
N THR A 164 -10.12 8.13 -7.94
CA THR A 164 -10.37 6.78 -8.44
C THR A 164 -9.35 5.73 -8.02
N GLY A 165 -8.25 6.16 -7.37
CA GLY A 165 -7.11 5.27 -7.09
C GLY A 165 -6.36 4.86 -8.34
N LEU A 166 -5.42 3.92 -8.20
CA LEU A 166 -4.58 3.40 -9.29
C LEU A 166 -5.01 1.96 -9.68
N LEU A 167 -4.13 0.98 -9.46
CA LEU A 167 -4.28 -0.39 -9.98
C LEU A 167 -4.36 -1.45 -8.88
N ALA A 168 -4.06 -1.11 -7.61
CA ALA A 168 -4.00 -2.09 -6.52
C ALA A 168 -5.38 -2.47 -6.02
N SER A 169 -5.63 -3.78 -5.93
CA SER A 169 -6.92 -4.38 -5.57
C SER A 169 -8.04 -4.06 -6.59
N PRO A 170 -7.89 -4.43 -7.87
CA PRO A 170 -8.84 -4.08 -8.94
C PRO A 170 -10.26 -4.56 -8.67
N ASN A 171 -10.42 -5.69 -7.97
CA ASN A 171 -11.74 -6.21 -7.58
C ASN A 171 -12.50 -5.25 -6.64
N SER A 172 -11.78 -4.41 -5.89
CA SER A 172 -12.38 -3.42 -4.98
C SER A 172 -12.61 -2.05 -5.61
N GLY A 173 -12.27 -1.88 -6.91
CA GLY A 173 -12.54 -0.65 -7.65
C GLY A 173 -11.31 0.15 -8.08
N SER A 174 -10.13 -0.19 -7.58
CA SER A 174 -8.87 0.45 -7.99
C SER A 174 -8.28 -0.33 -9.17
N ASP A 175 -8.93 -0.26 -10.33
CA ASP A 175 -8.65 -1.09 -11.51
C ASP A 175 -7.96 -0.34 -12.65
N GLY A 176 -7.67 0.97 -12.45
CA GLY A 176 -7.01 1.81 -13.44
C GLY A 176 -7.89 2.24 -14.61
N SER A 177 -9.18 1.90 -14.61
CA SER A 177 -10.09 2.22 -15.72
C SER A 177 -10.19 3.71 -16.02
N PHE A 178 -9.92 4.57 -15.04
CA PHE A 178 -9.95 6.02 -15.21
C PHE A 178 -8.61 6.65 -15.63
N ILE A 179 -7.50 5.90 -15.62
CA ILE A 179 -6.18 6.39 -16.05
C ILE A 179 -6.19 6.93 -17.50
N PRO A 180 -6.84 6.28 -18.49
CA PRO A 180 -6.93 6.82 -19.84
C PRO A 180 -7.61 8.20 -19.89
N VAL A 181 -8.65 8.45 -19.07
CA VAL A 181 -9.33 9.74 -19.01
C VAL A 181 -8.37 10.83 -18.52
N ILE A 182 -7.60 10.54 -17.46
CA ILE A 182 -6.60 11.48 -16.91
C ILE A 182 -5.50 11.77 -17.95
N LYS A 183 -5.04 10.74 -18.67
CA LYS A 183 -4.07 10.92 -19.76
C LYS A 183 -4.62 11.75 -20.91
N ASN A 184 -5.89 11.60 -21.25
CA ASN A 184 -6.55 12.42 -22.26
C ASN A 184 -6.70 13.89 -21.85
N LEU A 185 -6.65 14.20 -20.54
CA LEU A 185 -6.52 15.56 -20.03
C LEU A 185 -5.08 16.09 -20.15
N GLY A 186 -4.14 15.31 -20.67
CA GLY A 186 -2.74 15.69 -20.86
C GLY A 186 -1.84 15.43 -19.65
N HIS A 187 -2.35 14.78 -18.60
CA HIS A 187 -1.55 14.43 -17.43
C HIS A 187 -0.66 13.20 -17.68
N HIS A 188 0.53 13.24 -17.11
CA HIS A 188 1.52 12.18 -17.15
C HIS A 188 1.58 11.45 -15.80
N PHE A 189 2.07 10.21 -15.86
CA PHE A 189 2.25 9.37 -14.68
C PHE A 189 3.71 9.01 -14.50
N THR A 190 4.17 8.99 -13.26
CA THR A 190 5.37 8.25 -12.88
C THR A 190 5.12 6.74 -13.05
N PRO A 191 6.15 5.89 -13.12
CA PRO A 191 5.95 4.45 -13.25
C PRO A 191 5.05 3.90 -12.15
N VAL A 192 3.92 3.31 -12.54
CA VAL A 192 2.97 2.72 -11.61
C VAL A 192 3.30 1.24 -11.46
N VAL A 193 3.73 0.83 -10.26
CA VAL A 193 4.12 -0.55 -9.93
C VAL A 193 3.48 -1.02 -8.63
N PRO A 194 3.32 -2.36 -8.43
CA PRO A 194 2.79 -2.90 -7.18
C PRO A 194 3.70 -2.58 -5.99
N ALA A 195 3.12 -2.20 -4.87
CA ALA A 195 3.83 -2.03 -3.60
C ALA A 195 3.03 -2.62 -2.43
N LEU A 196 3.68 -2.80 -1.28
CA LEU A 196 3.20 -3.58 -0.16
C LEU A 196 2.73 -4.98 -0.63
N CYS A 197 3.62 -5.68 -1.32
CA CYS A 197 3.36 -6.99 -1.91
C CYS A 197 4.55 -7.95 -1.74
N GLY A 198 4.30 -9.24 -1.96
CA GLY A 198 5.34 -10.26 -2.02
C GLY A 198 6.04 -10.31 -3.38
N PHE A 199 7.08 -11.16 -3.48
CA PHE A 199 7.89 -11.32 -4.69
C PHE A 199 8.02 -12.78 -5.11
N GLU A 200 7.99 -13.02 -6.40
CA GLU A 200 8.51 -14.22 -7.02
C GLU A 200 10.04 -14.19 -6.95
N THR A 201 10.64 -15.33 -6.68
CA THR A 201 12.08 -15.42 -6.41
C THR A 201 12.76 -16.56 -7.18
N SER A 202 14.08 -16.44 -7.34
CA SER A 202 14.97 -17.51 -7.83
C SER A 202 16.22 -17.63 -6.95
N GLY A 203 17.03 -18.65 -7.22
CA GLY A 203 18.23 -18.94 -6.44
C GLY A 203 18.03 -20.02 -5.36
N TYR A 204 16.81 -20.50 -5.15
CA TYR A 204 16.45 -21.64 -4.30
C TYR A 204 15.13 -22.26 -4.80
N ASN A 205 14.72 -23.40 -4.22
CA ASN A 205 13.39 -23.96 -4.50
C ASN A 205 12.34 -23.41 -3.52
N PRO A 206 11.47 -22.46 -3.95
CA PRO A 206 10.50 -21.85 -3.03
C PRO A 206 9.52 -22.86 -2.41
N LYS A 207 9.19 -23.92 -3.14
CA LYS A 207 8.22 -24.93 -2.68
C LYS A 207 8.72 -25.72 -1.49
N SER A 208 10.05 -25.90 -1.33
CA SER A 208 10.64 -26.67 -0.22
C SER A 208 10.41 -25.99 1.14
N ALA A 209 10.31 -24.66 1.18
CA ALA A 209 10.03 -23.88 2.39
C ALA A 209 8.61 -23.30 2.45
N ALA A 210 7.73 -23.61 1.48
CA ALA A 210 6.40 -23.01 1.38
C ALA A 210 5.55 -23.20 2.64
N GLY A 211 4.93 -22.10 3.09
CA GLY A 211 4.10 -22.04 4.30
C GLY A 211 4.87 -21.75 5.60
N VAL A 212 6.22 -21.73 5.56
CA VAL A 212 7.03 -21.40 6.74
C VAL A 212 6.94 -19.90 7.03
N ARG A 213 6.70 -19.56 8.30
CA ARG A 213 6.78 -18.21 8.85
C ARG A 213 7.82 -18.20 9.96
N PHE A 214 8.60 -17.14 10.01
CA PHE A 214 9.66 -16.98 11.00
C PHE A 214 9.99 -15.52 11.19
N GLU A 215 10.55 -15.15 12.33
CA GLU A 215 11.11 -13.82 12.55
C GLU A 215 12.49 -13.75 11.89
N GLY A 216 12.65 -12.85 10.94
CA GLY A 216 13.87 -12.66 10.17
C GLY A 216 14.12 -11.17 9.86
N THR A 217 15.31 -10.90 9.33
CA THR A 217 15.62 -9.59 8.75
C THR A 217 15.79 -9.76 7.25
N VAL A 218 15.12 -8.94 6.45
CA VAL A 218 15.32 -8.89 5.00
C VAL A 218 16.04 -7.60 4.64
N SER A 219 17.13 -7.70 3.90
CA SER A 219 17.92 -6.59 3.38
C SER A 219 17.85 -6.60 1.85
N LEU A 220 17.40 -5.50 1.27
CA LEU A 220 17.26 -5.31 -0.18
C LEU A 220 18.53 -4.72 -0.77
N PHE A 221 19.09 -5.39 -1.77
CA PHE A 221 20.20 -4.90 -2.57
C PHE A 221 19.74 -4.65 -4.00
N ILE A 222 20.09 -3.48 -4.54
CA ILE A 222 19.87 -3.09 -5.93
C ILE A 222 21.23 -2.79 -6.53
N ASP A 223 21.60 -3.49 -7.61
CA ASP A 223 22.92 -3.41 -8.24
C ASP A 223 24.06 -3.51 -7.19
N HIS A 224 23.92 -4.47 -6.26
CA HIS A 224 24.83 -4.75 -5.14
C HIS A 224 24.91 -3.69 -4.03
N VAL A 225 24.08 -2.63 -4.08
CA VAL A 225 24.01 -1.59 -3.05
C VAL A 225 22.85 -1.87 -2.11
N LEU A 226 23.08 -1.84 -0.79
CA LEU A 226 22.03 -1.93 0.23
C LEU A 226 21.13 -0.69 0.17
N VAL A 227 19.84 -0.90 -0.08
CA VAL A 227 18.86 0.19 -0.25
C VAL A 227 17.89 0.28 0.92
N ALA A 228 17.45 -0.86 1.43
CA ALA A 228 16.47 -0.91 2.53
C ALA A 228 16.63 -2.21 3.32
N SER A 229 16.22 -2.18 4.58
CA SER A 229 16.17 -3.37 5.43
C SER A 229 15.02 -3.25 6.41
N ASP A 230 14.36 -4.38 6.71
CA ASP A 230 13.33 -4.44 7.74
C ASP A 230 13.33 -5.79 8.45
N ARG A 231 12.85 -5.81 9.71
CA ARG A 231 12.81 -6.99 10.56
C ARG A 231 11.40 -7.30 11.03
N GLY A 232 11.02 -8.56 10.97
CA GLY A 232 9.73 -9.05 11.46
C GLY A 232 9.39 -10.43 10.91
N GLU A 233 8.11 -10.79 10.90
CA GLU A 233 7.66 -12.08 10.38
C GLU A 233 7.75 -12.11 8.84
N ILE A 234 8.69 -12.92 8.32
CA ILE A 234 8.85 -13.25 6.91
C ILE A 234 8.12 -14.56 6.64
N GLN A 235 7.48 -14.65 5.48
CA GLN A 235 6.80 -15.86 5.02
C GLN A 235 7.42 -16.36 3.72
N PHE A 236 7.88 -17.61 3.70
CA PHE A 236 8.13 -18.33 2.46
C PHE A 236 6.82 -18.84 1.87
N THR A 237 6.66 -18.65 0.57
CA THR A 237 5.48 -19.05 -0.20
C THR A 237 5.90 -19.95 -1.36
N GLU A 238 4.95 -20.58 -2.04
CA GLU A 238 5.27 -21.42 -3.22
C GLU A 238 5.88 -20.62 -4.38
N TYR A 239 5.67 -19.29 -4.42
CA TYR A 239 6.20 -18.40 -5.46
C TYR A 239 7.49 -17.69 -5.03
N GLY A 240 7.80 -17.62 -3.73
CA GLY A 240 8.94 -16.87 -3.21
C GLY A 240 8.72 -16.38 -1.79
N ILE A 241 8.76 -15.06 -1.56
CA ILE A 241 8.70 -14.46 -0.22
C ILE A 241 7.57 -13.45 -0.06
N SER A 242 7.09 -13.31 1.18
CA SER A 242 6.03 -12.41 1.62
C SER A 242 6.24 -12.03 3.09
N GLY A 243 5.31 -11.26 3.65
CA GLY A 243 5.35 -10.80 5.05
C GLY A 243 5.64 -9.31 5.15
N ILE A 244 5.38 -8.74 6.32
CA ILE A 244 5.49 -7.29 6.52
C ILE A 244 6.88 -6.75 6.15
N PRO A 245 8.00 -7.35 6.57
CA PRO A 245 9.33 -6.85 6.17
C PRO A 245 9.54 -6.83 4.66
N VAL A 246 9.00 -7.83 3.93
CA VAL A 246 9.05 -7.87 2.47
C VAL A 246 8.19 -6.77 1.87
N PHE A 247 7.02 -6.47 2.45
CA PHE A 247 6.17 -5.37 2.00
C PHE A 247 6.86 -4.02 2.18
N GLN A 248 7.56 -3.81 3.28
CA GLN A 248 8.26 -2.55 3.56
C GLN A 248 9.35 -2.21 2.54
N ILE A 249 10.04 -3.22 2.01
CA ILE A 249 11.07 -3.02 0.98
C ILE A 249 10.50 -3.05 -0.45
N SER A 250 9.23 -3.43 -0.62
CA SER A 250 8.65 -3.78 -1.92
C SER A 250 8.62 -2.64 -2.93
N ARG A 251 8.36 -1.40 -2.50
CA ARG A 251 8.37 -0.25 -3.41
C ARG A 251 9.70 -0.13 -4.15
N TYR A 252 10.79 -0.15 -3.40
CA TYR A 252 12.13 0.00 -3.96
C TYR A 252 12.48 -1.15 -4.92
N ALA A 253 12.13 -2.37 -4.52
CA ALA A 253 12.34 -3.56 -5.34
C ALA A 253 11.49 -3.52 -6.63
N SER A 254 10.22 -3.14 -6.53
CA SER A 254 9.32 -3.07 -7.69
C SER A 254 9.75 -2.00 -8.70
N VAL A 255 10.16 -0.83 -8.24
CA VAL A 255 10.68 0.24 -9.10
C VAL A 255 11.98 -0.20 -9.78
N ALA A 256 12.91 -0.80 -9.04
CA ALA A 256 14.17 -1.30 -9.59
C ALA A 256 13.96 -2.40 -10.65
N LEU A 257 13.04 -3.33 -10.41
CA LEU A 257 12.67 -4.35 -11.39
C LEU A 257 12.03 -3.74 -12.66
N TYR A 258 11.18 -2.72 -12.49
CA TYR A 258 10.64 -1.96 -13.62
C TYR A 258 11.75 -1.30 -14.45
N GLU A 259 12.78 -0.76 -13.79
CA GLU A 259 13.98 -0.18 -14.39
C GLU A 259 14.98 -1.24 -14.90
N LYS A 260 14.64 -2.54 -14.79
CA LYS A 260 15.47 -3.68 -15.23
C LYS A 260 16.82 -3.79 -14.50
N LYS A 261 16.88 -3.33 -13.26
CA LYS A 261 18.05 -3.48 -12.39
C LYS A 261 18.13 -4.87 -11.79
N GLN A 262 19.31 -5.26 -11.32
CA GLN A 262 19.48 -6.48 -10.52
C GLN A 262 18.96 -6.25 -9.10
N VAL A 263 18.05 -7.12 -8.65
CA VAL A 263 17.40 -6.98 -7.34
C VAL A 263 17.55 -8.26 -6.53
N GLU A 264 18.18 -8.16 -5.37
CA GLU A 264 18.44 -9.29 -4.48
C GLU A 264 17.91 -8.98 -3.07
N ALA A 265 17.39 -10.01 -2.42
CA ALA A 265 17.11 -10.00 -1.00
C ALA A 265 18.11 -10.90 -0.26
N VAL A 266 18.70 -10.39 0.80
CA VAL A 266 19.53 -11.14 1.74
C VAL A 266 18.77 -11.25 3.04
N ILE A 267 18.51 -12.50 3.45
CA ILE A 267 17.67 -12.78 4.61
C ILE A 267 18.53 -13.35 5.72
N ASP A 268 18.53 -12.70 6.88
CA ASP A 268 18.99 -13.28 8.13
C ASP A 268 17.85 -14.12 8.71
N LEU A 269 18.02 -15.44 8.68
CA LEU A 269 17.03 -16.41 9.16
C LEU A 269 16.98 -16.50 10.70
N PHE A 270 17.95 -15.92 11.40
CA PHE A 270 18.06 -16.00 12.85
C PHE A 270 18.66 -14.71 13.46
N PRO A 271 17.96 -13.57 13.36
CA PRO A 271 18.50 -12.26 13.76
C PRO A 271 18.65 -12.08 15.27
N SER A 272 18.14 -13.01 16.08
CA SER A 272 18.28 -12.99 17.54
C SER A 272 19.65 -13.47 18.05
N LEU A 273 20.44 -14.13 17.21
CA LEU A 273 21.81 -14.53 17.52
C LEU A 273 22.81 -13.76 16.66
N SER A 274 23.93 -13.36 17.26
CA SER A 274 25.08 -12.88 16.49
C SER A 274 25.68 -14.01 15.65
N THR A 275 26.57 -13.66 14.73
CA THR A 275 27.28 -14.64 13.90
C THR A 275 28.13 -15.60 14.77
N GLU A 276 28.74 -15.08 15.84
CA GLU A 276 29.58 -15.81 16.77
C GLU A 276 28.75 -16.77 17.65
N GLU A 277 27.61 -16.29 18.18
CA GLU A 277 26.68 -17.10 18.98
C GLU A 277 26.09 -18.23 18.14
N LEU A 278 25.69 -17.95 16.90
CA LEU A 278 25.20 -18.98 15.98
C LEU A 278 26.29 -20.01 15.65
N ALA A 279 27.53 -19.55 15.42
CA ALA A 279 28.66 -20.46 15.16
C ALA A 279 28.91 -21.41 16.35
N LEU A 280 28.86 -20.87 17.59
CA LEU A 280 28.99 -21.66 18.81
C LEU A 280 27.85 -22.68 18.96
N GLU A 281 26.62 -22.24 18.74
CA GLU A 281 25.43 -23.11 18.79
C GLU A 281 25.51 -24.23 17.76
N LEU A 282 25.89 -23.93 16.53
CA LEU A 282 26.09 -24.96 15.50
C LEU A 282 27.21 -25.92 15.89
N LYS A 283 28.36 -25.42 16.39
CA LYS A 283 29.45 -26.25 16.87
C LYS A 283 28.97 -27.22 17.96
N ASN A 284 28.24 -26.70 18.96
CA ASN A 284 27.70 -27.54 20.05
C ASN A 284 26.75 -28.62 19.51
N ARG A 285 25.97 -28.31 18.48
CA ARG A 285 25.04 -29.26 17.86
C ARG A 285 25.75 -30.32 17.04
N PHE A 286 26.74 -29.96 16.26
CA PHE A 286 27.50 -30.89 15.44
C PHE A 286 28.36 -31.86 16.30
N TYR A 287 29.06 -31.36 17.32
CA TYR A 287 29.95 -32.13 18.17
C TYR A 287 29.27 -32.72 19.43
N ARG A 288 27.96 -32.55 19.59
CA ARG A 288 27.23 -33.08 20.72
C ARG A 288 27.39 -34.61 20.78
N PRO A 289 27.89 -35.19 21.90
CA PRO A 289 28.04 -36.62 22.06
C PRO A 289 26.72 -37.36 21.77
N SER A 290 26.77 -38.37 20.89
CA SER A 290 25.63 -39.21 20.58
C SER A 290 26.13 -40.63 20.23
N ARG A 291 25.37 -41.65 20.64
CA ARG A 291 25.64 -43.02 20.23
C ARG A 291 25.47 -43.25 18.72
N TYR A 292 24.70 -42.35 18.05
CA TYR A 292 24.40 -42.42 16.64
C TYR A 292 24.77 -41.10 15.96
N ARG A 293 25.40 -41.19 14.80
CA ARG A 293 25.59 -40.01 13.94
C ARG A 293 24.24 -39.44 13.54
N ARG A 294 24.06 -38.14 13.70
CA ARG A 294 22.85 -37.39 13.31
C ARG A 294 22.96 -36.90 11.88
N ASN A 295 21.85 -36.92 11.14
CA ASN A 295 21.75 -36.24 9.87
C ASN A 295 21.49 -34.75 10.09
N TYR A 296 21.54 -33.96 9.00
CA TYR A 296 21.33 -32.50 9.11
C TYR A 296 19.97 -32.15 9.71
N MET A 297 18.87 -32.84 9.32
CA MET A 297 17.55 -32.61 9.90
C MET A 297 17.54 -32.79 11.42
N GLN A 298 18.26 -33.80 11.93
CA GLN A 298 18.35 -34.05 13.36
C GLN A 298 19.27 -33.05 14.09
N ILE A 299 20.29 -32.52 13.43
CA ILE A 299 21.19 -31.50 13.97
C ILE A 299 20.42 -30.20 14.18
N PHE A 300 19.57 -29.82 13.21
CA PHE A 300 18.78 -28.58 13.25
C PHE A 300 17.48 -28.72 14.02
N ASN A 301 17.09 -29.91 14.48
CA ASN A 301 15.84 -30.08 15.22
C ASN A 301 15.81 -29.19 16.47
N GLY A 302 14.74 -28.40 16.60
CA GLY A 302 14.59 -27.41 17.67
C GLY A 302 15.36 -26.09 17.48
N LEU A 303 16.05 -25.89 16.35
CA LEU A 303 16.67 -24.62 15.95
C LEU A 303 15.87 -23.96 14.82
N LEU A 304 15.62 -24.68 13.76
CA LEU A 304 14.86 -24.20 12.60
C LEU A 304 13.63 -25.10 12.32
N ASN A 305 12.65 -24.54 11.63
CA ASN A 305 11.54 -25.32 11.09
C ASN A 305 12.07 -26.40 10.14
N GLN A 306 11.46 -27.60 10.15
CA GLN A 306 11.94 -28.75 9.35
C GLN A 306 11.99 -28.44 7.85
N LYS A 307 10.94 -27.79 7.28
CA LYS A 307 10.93 -27.42 5.88
C LYS A 307 12.04 -26.40 5.56
N LEU A 308 12.25 -25.43 6.46
CA LEU A 308 13.32 -24.45 6.31
C LEU A 308 14.71 -25.10 6.41
N THR A 309 14.87 -26.11 7.29
CA THR A 309 16.10 -26.88 7.39
C THR A 309 16.41 -27.64 6.10
N ALA A 310 15.40 -28.30 5.52
CA ALA A 310 15.56 -29.00 4.25
C ALA A 310 15.96 -28.04 3.12
N CYS A 311 15.23 -26.94 3.00
CA CYS A 311 15.50 -25.88 2.03
C CYS A 311 16.92 -25.30 2.18
N LEU A 312 17.36 -25.02 3.41
CA LEU A 312 18.70 -24.52 3.71
C LEU A 312 19.80 -25.54 3.34
N CYS A 313 19.58 -26.81 3.63
CA CYS A 313 20.51 -27.87 3.24
C CYS A 313 20.65 -27.95 1.72
N GLU A 314 19.51 -27.98 0.99
CA GLU A 314 19.50 -27.99 -0.48
C GLU A 314 20.20 -26.75 -1.06
N TYR A 315 19.94 -25.58 -0.50
CA TYR A 315 20.57 -24.31 -0.89
C TYR A 315 22.10 -24.38 -0.72
N CYS A 316 22.59 -25.04 0.35
CA CYS A 316 24.01 -25.19 0.62
C CYS A 316 24.64 -26.40 -0.12
N GLY A 317 23.87 -27.14 -0.91
CA GLY A 317 24.36 -28.36 -1.61
C GLY A 317 24.48 -29.59 -0.71
N PHE A 318 23.80 -29.60 0.44
CA PHE A 318 23.75 -30.73 1.35
C PHE A 318 22.47 -31.55 1.15
N ILE A 319 22.55 -32.85 1.38
CA ILE A 319 21.38 -33.75 1.40
C ILE A 319 20.84 -33.76 2.84
N PRO A 320 19.58 -33.35 3.09
CA PRO A 320 19.02 -33.19 4.44
C PRO A 320 19.12 -34.43 5.33
N GLU A 321 18.89 -35.61 4.77
CA GLU A 321 18.93 -36.90 5.47
C GLU A 321 20.36 -37.50 5.58
N GLN A 322 21.34 -36.85 4.93
CA GLN A 322 22.74 -37.33 5.01
C GLN A 322 23.33 -37.09 6.38
N LYS A 323 24.09 -38.05 6.85
CA LYS A 323 24.90 -37.97 8.08
C LYS A 323 26.29 -37.46 7.73
N PRO A 324 26.65 -36.20 8.05
CA PRO A 324 27.97 -35.68 7.75
C PRO A 324 29.03 -36.44 8.56
N LYS A 325 30.21 -36.60 7.99
CA LYS A 325 31.37 -37.14 8.70
C LYS A 325 32.01 -36.03 9.55
N GLU A 326 32.71 -36.41 10.64
CA GLU A 326 33.31 -35.44 11.57
C GLU A 326 34.33 -34.52 10.91
N GLU A 327 35.07 -35.03 9.95
CA GLU A 327 36.01 -34.24 9.14
C GLU A 327 35.34 -33.14 8.31
N GLN A 328 34.04 -33.28 8.02
CA GLN A 328 33.24 -32.31 7.26
C GLN A 328 32.58 -31.24 8.16
N TYR A 329 32.57 -31.41 9.50
CA TYR A 329 31.87 -30.51 10.42
C TYR A 329 32.34 -29.05 10.34
N PRO A 330 33.65 -28.74 10.29
CA PRO A 330 34.10 -27.36 10.23
C PRO A 330 33.56 -26.61 9.00
N ASP A 331 33.61 -27.23 7.83
CA ASP A 331 33.11 -26.64 6.58
C ASP A 331 31.61 -26.56 6.57
N ALA A 332 30.90 -27.63 7.02
CA ALA A 332 29.45 -27.61 7.10
C ALA A 332 28.94 -26.50 8.04
N ILE A 333 29.58 -26.33 9.21
CA ILE A 333 29.23 -25.25 10.17
C ILE A 333 29.45 -23.88 9.54
N ARG A 334 30.58 -23.66 8.84
CA ARG A 334 30.87 -22.40 8.17
C ARG A 334 29.83 -22.09 7.12
N VAL A 335 29.56 -22.98 6.20
CA VAL A 335 28.62 -22.80 5.07
C VAL A 335 27.20 -22.57 5.59
N LEU A 336 26.74 -23.38 6.54
CA LEU A 336 25.38 -23.24 7.10
C LEU A 336 25.21 -21.98 7.93
N LYS A 337 26.23 -21.60 8.71
CA LYS A 337 26.23 -20.32 9.44
C LYS A 337 26.10 -19.14 8.48
N ASP A 338 26.92 -19.12 7.44
CA ASP A 338 26.92 -18.03 6.45
C ASP A 338 25.59 -17.97 5.71
N ALA A 339 24.99 -19.13 5.37
CA ALA A 339 23.69 -19.19 4.72
C ALA A 339 22.54 -18.78 5.67
N ILE A 340 22.60 -19.11 6.96
CA ILE A 340 21.57 -18.69 7.93
C ILE A 340 21.61 -17.16 8.13
N LYS A 341 22.79 -16.57 8.19
CA LYS A 341 22.98 -15.12 8.39
C LYS A 341 22.84 -14.32 7.10
N GLY A 342 22.87 -14.97 5.96
CA GLY A 342 22.86 -14.31 4.66
C GLY A 342 22.24 -15.16 3.55
N PHE A 343 21.02 -15.65 3.76
CA PHE A 343 20.28 -16.39 2.74
C PHE A 343 19.94 -15.47 1.58
N ARG A 344 20.71 -15.58 0.49
CA ARG A 344 20.61 -14.69 -0.66
C ARG A 344 19.71 -15.26 -1.73
N ILE A 345 18.74 -14.46 -2.19
CA ILE A 345 17.79 -14.82 -3.24
C ILE A 345 17.62 -13.66 -4.22
N THR A 346 17.35 -13.97 -5.46
CA THR A 346 17.02 -12.96 -6.47
C THR A 346 15.52 -12.71 -6.50
N LEU A 347 15.11 -11.44 -6.42
CA LEU A 347 13.73 -11.04 -6.64
C LEU A 347 13.51 -10.89 -8.15
N THR A 348 12.57 -11.65 -8.71
CA THR A 348 12.37 -11.69 -10.17
C THR A 348 11.16 -10.89 -10.62
N LYS A 349 10.10 -10.85 -9.80
CA LYS A 349 8.86 -10.16 -10.13
C LYS A 349 8.06 -9.83 -8.88
N PRO A 350 7.49 -8.62 -8.74
CA PRO A 350 6.50 -8.35 -7.70
C PRO A 350 5.21 -9.14 -7.98
N ARG A 351 4.48 -9.50 -6.95
CA ARG A 351 3.12 -10.02 -7.12
C ARG A 351 2.26 -8.97 -7.81
N SER A 352 1.31 -9.44 -8.61
CA SER A 352 0.44 -8.56 -9.40
C SER A 352 -0.37 -7.59 -8.52
N PHE A 353 -0.93 -6.56 -9.12
CA PHE A 353 -1.79 -5.60 -8.44
C PHE A 353 -2.99 -6.22 -7.69
N GLU A 354 -3.42 -7.41 -8.07
CA GLU A 354 -4.43 -8.18 -7.33
C GLU A 354 -4.02 -8.50 -5.89
N TYR A 355 -2.71 -8.74 -5.68
CA TYR A 355 -2.12 -9.14 -4.39
C TYR A 355 -1.37 -8.01 -3.71
N ALA A 356 -1.29 -6.85 -4.34
CA ALA A 356 -0.68 -5.66 -3.79
C ALA A 356 -1.70 -4.88 -2.94
N GLN A 357 -1.27 -4.38 -1.79
CA GLN A 357 -2.14 -3.53 -0.96
C GLN A 357 -2.29 -2.13 -1.57
N ILE A 358 -1.21 -1.64 -2.20
CA ILE A 358 -1.15 -0.34 -2.86
C ILE A 358 -0.42 -0.44 -4.21
N ALA A 359 -0.58 0.59 -5.04
CA ALA A 359 0.32 0.91 -6.12
C ALA A 359 1.16 2.12 -5.73
N CYS A 360 2.45 2.13 -6.04
CA CYS A 360 3.28 3.33 -5.98
C CYS A 360 3.41 3.96 -7.36
N GLY A 361 3.80 5.24 -7.41
CA GLY A 361 3.68 6.09 -8.58
C GLY A 361 2.36 6.85 -8.59
N GLY A 362 2.06 7.57 -9.66
CA GLY A 362 0.84 8.35 -9.78
C GLY A 362 0.97 9.49 -10.78
N VAL A 363 0.01 10.41 -10.77
CA VAL A 363 0.08 11.64 -11.54
C VAL A 363 1.32 12.43 -11.13
N ARG A 364 2.06 12.94 -12.09
CA ARG A 364 3.29 13.71 -11.84
C ARG A 364 3.02 14.93 -10.97
N SER A 365 3.77 15.08 -9.91
CA SER A 365 3.57 16.14 -8.91
C SER A 365 3.89 17.54 -9.45
N ASP A 366 4.75 17.68 -10.46
CA ASP A 366 5.02 18.95 -11.14
C ASP A 366 3.81 19.47 -11.94
N GLU A 367 2.83 18.64 -12.23
CA GLU A 367 1.55 18.99 -12.86
C GLU A 367 0.44 19.32 -11.85
N ILE A 368 0.73 19.24 -10.56
CA ILE A 368 -0.21 19.42 -9.45
C ILE A 368 0.24 20.61 -8.59
N ASN A 369 -0.70 21.40 -8.10
CA ASN A 369 -0.44 22.42 -7.09
C ASN A 369 -0.27 21.73 -5.71
N PRO A 370 0.91 21.78 -5.09
CA PRO A 370 1.17 21.02 -3.85
C PRO A 370 0.35 21.49 -2.66
N GLY A 371 -0.17 22.73 -2.69
CA GLY A 371 -0.97 23.27 -1.59
C GLY A 371 -2.45 22.93 -1.65
N SER A 372 -3.00 22.73 -2.86
CA SER A 372 -4.44 22.53 -3.09
C SER A 372 -4.81 21.21 -3.75
N LEU A 373 -3.85 20.51 -4.32
CA LEU A 373 -4.04 19.33 -5.17
C LEU A 373 -4.75 19.61 -6.50
N GLU A 374 -4.85 20.87 -6.89
CA GLU A 374 -5.43 21.29 -8.16
C GLU A 374 -4.49 20.97 -9.32
N SER A 375 -5.04 20.56 -10.43
CA SER A 375 -4.33 20.40 -11.69
C SER A 375 -3.80 21.75 -12.18
N ARG A 376 -2.53 21.81 -12.57
CA ARG A 376 -1.95 22.98 -13.24
C ARG A 376 -2.36 23.08 -14.71
N LEU A 377 -2.82 21.96 -15.30
CA LEU A 377 -3.26 21.91 -16.71
C LEU A 377 -4.74 22.24 -16.88
N TRP A 378 -5.57 21.92 -15.85
CA TRP A 378 -7.02 22.06 -15.88
C TRP A 378 -7.50 22.70 -14.58
N PRO A 379 -7.52 24.05 -14.47
CA PRO A 379 -8.01 24.76 -13.29
C PRO A 379 -9.43 24.34 -12.91
N GLY A 380 -9.64 23.94 -11.65
CA GLY A 380 -10.90 23.40 -11.15
C GLY A 380 -11.02 21.89 -11.19
N ILE A 381 -9.99 21.18 -11.67
CA ILE A 381 -9.84 19.72 -11.49
C ILE A 381 -8.82 19.46 -10.38
N TYR A 382 -9.17 18.58 -9.44
CA TYR A 382 -8.36 18.21 -8.28
C TYR A 382 -8.10 16.71 -8.29
N PHE A 383 -6.97 16.29 -7.71
CA PHE A 383 -6.64 14.87 -7.52
C PHE A 383 -6.54 14.55 -6.04
N SER A 384 -6.86 13.30 -5.66
CA SER A 384 -6.70 12.86 -4.27
C SER A 384 -6.40 11.37 -4.13
N GLY A 385 -5.87 11.00 -2.99
CA GLY A 385 -5.58 9.61 -2.63
C GLY A 385 -4.41 9.02 -3.40
N GLU A 386 -4.52 7.72 -3.69
CA GLU A 386 -3.49 6.90 -4.33
C GLU A 386 -3.18 7.30 -5.78
N LEU A 387 -3.99 8.17 -6.41
CA LEU A 387 -3.66 8.76 -7.72
C LEU A 387 -2.42 9.64 -7.72
N LEU A 388 -2.07 10.20 -6.57
CA LEU A 388 -0.91 11.06 -6.38
C LEU A 388 0.30 10.20 -6.00
N ASP A 389 1.50 10.56 -6.48
CA ASP A 389 2.73 9.83 -6.16
C ASP A 389 3.18 10.09 -4.71
N VAL A 390 2.37 9.64 -3.78
CA VAL A 390 2.65 9.57 -2.34
C VAL A 390 2.07 8.26 -1.82
N ASP A 391 2.93 7.42 -1.25
CA ASP A 391 2.55 6.18 -0.61
C ASP A 391 3.27 5.98 0.73
N GLY A 392 2.62 5.28 1.63
CA GLY A 392 3.14 5.00 2.97
C GLY A 392 3.53 3.53 3.15
N ILE A 393 4.32 3.29 4.18
CA ILE A 393 4.63 1.93 4.66
C ILE A 393 3.38 1.22 5.16
N CYS A 394 3.49 -0.07 5.52
CA CYS A 394 2.43 -0.78 6.24
C CYS A 394 2.14 -0.10 7.58
N GLY A 395 0.85 0.08 7.92
CA GLY A 395 0.52 0.57 9.25
C GLY A 395 -0.43 1.76 9.36
N GLY A 396 -1.35 1.95 8.41
CA GLY A 396 -2.36 3.02 8.44
C GLY A 396 -1.95 4.30 7.69
N TYR A 397 -0.72 4.38 7.21
CA TYR A 397 -0.17 5.56 6.53
C TYR A 397 -0.88 5.87 5.21
N ASN A 398 -1.20 4.85 4.41
CA ASN A 398 -1.89 5.04 3.13
C ASN A 398 -3.34 5.52 3.31
N LEU A 399 -4.02 5.07 4.35
CA LEU A 399 -5.34 5.60 4.70
C LEU A 399 -5.24 7.02 5.26
N GLN A 400 -4.22 7.32 6.08
CA GLN A 400 -3.98 8.71 6.50
C GLN A 400 -3.78 9.64 5.30
N TRP A 401 -2.97 9.23 4.31
CA TRP A 401 -2.81 10.00 3.07
C TRP A 401 -4.14 10.18 2.33
N ALA A 402 -4.96 9.13 2.25
CA ALA A 402 -6.28 9.22 1.62
C ALA A 402 -7.19 10.24 2.33
N TRP A 403 -7.18 10.25 3.67
CA TRP A 403 -7.94 11.23 4.46
C TRP A 403 -7.41 12.65 4.25
N SER A 404 -6.11 12.86 4.40
CA SER A 404 -5.48 14.19 4.27
C SER A 404 -5.67 14.78 2.88
N SER A 405 -5.43 14.00 1.84
CA SER A 405 -5.56 14.46 0.46
C SER A 405 -7.01 14.66 0.03
N GLY A 406 -7.93 13.80 0.50
CA GLY A 406 -9.36 13.97 0.27
C GLY A 406 -9.88 15.25 0.93
N TYR A 407 -9.51 15.49 2.20
CA TYR A 407 -9.85 16.73 2.90
C TYR A 407 -9.34 17.96 2.15
N ALA A 408 -8.06 17.99 1.79
CA ALA A 408 -7.47 19.15 1.10
C ALA A 408 -8.16 19.43 -0.24
N ALA A 409 -8.37 18.39 -1.06
CA ALA A 409 -9.06 18.56 -2.35
C ALA A 409 -10.49 19.09 -2.18
N GLY A 410 -11.25 18.53 -1.24
CA GLY A 410 -12.62 18.99 -0.95
C GLY A 410 -12.68 20.45 -0.46
N LEU A 411 -11.77 20.82 0.44
CA LEU A 411 -11.69 22.16 1.01
C LEU A 411 -11.31 23.20 -0.05
N HIS A 412 -10.27 22.93 -0.84
CA HIS A 412 -9.78 23.89 -1.83
C HIS A 412 -10.73 24.03 -3.03
N ALA A 413 -11.34 22.94 -3.49
CA ALA A 413 -12.39 23.01 -4.51
C ALA A 413 -13.58 23.88 -4.06
N SER A 414 -13.95 23.81 -2.78
CA SER A 414 -15.03 24.59 -2.21
C SER A 414 -14.69 26.08 -2.09
N ARG A 415 -13.48 26.41 -1.63
CA ARG A 415 -12.99 27.80 -1.48
C ARG A 415 -12.91 28.53 -2.82
N GLN A 416 -12.39 27.86 -3.85
CA GLN A 416 -12.30 28.45 -5.18
C GLN A 416 -13.67 28.86 -5.75
N ILE A 417 -14.74 28.09 -5.45
CA ILE A 417 -16.11 28.46 -5.85
C ILE A 417 -16.59 29.73 -5.12
N GLU A 418 -16.15 29.98 -3.89
CA GLU A 418 -16.49 31.19 -3.13
C GLU A 418 -15.78 32.42 -3.67
N GLU A 419 -14.48 32.29 -3.97
CA GLU A 419 -13.67 33.33 -4.56
C GLU A 419 -14.17 33.76 -5.95
N GLU A 420 -14.69 32.83 -6.75
CA GLU A 420 -15.28 33.12 -8.06
C GLU A 420 -16.64 33.82 -8.00
N LYS A 421 -17.28 33.86 -6.83
CA LYS A 421 -18.57 34.59 -6.60
C LYS A 421 -18.37 35.97 -6.02
N SER A 422 -17.22 36.25 -5.39
CA SER A 422 -16.85 37.55 -4.83
C SER A 422 -16.19 38.43 -5.89
#